data_b7a7b550bf5a52d31f5fe52fdd796ae1
#
_entry.id   b7a7b550bf5a52d31f5fe52fdd796ae1
#
_cell.length_a   1.000
_cell.length_b   1.000
_cell.length_c   1.000
_cell.angle_alpha   90.00
_cell.angle_beta   90.00
_cell.angle_gamma   90.00
#
_symmetry.space_group_name_H-M   'P 1'
#
loop_
_entity.id
_entity.type
_entity.pdbx_description
1 polymer ?
#
loop_
_entity_poly.entity_id
_entity_poly.type
_entity_poly.pdbx_seq_one_letter_code
_entity_poly.pdbx_strand_id
1 'polypeptide(L)'
;YDSSFLGIGYYGWQITRNFAREQSNYYLTANDSASLSKIFTTISENIGSANIDLGSETVIKDIVTPYFTVPQDAGAIRLSTATYNGSAFGAPVAADPSVTAAIDPATRAVNVTGFDFNQNYVTTNAKADGTYGKKLIIEFDVSVEAGFLGGNQVPTNDGQSGIYAKGTMIKAFDVPTQDVEVKSITPTADDKTIYLGDSANLQELVHQNATFNGTNNAFVDVTYTVKDENGGTVGTYTVPAGSSSGTWAWSDAASGGTVAPEQTTTYTVTCTVSPTQSGTYESVSKDATFTITVNTCSLTISKAVTGDGANPNQTFVFNVMKGDDLVTTVVLKAGASTTITGLAVGDYTVVEDTAWSWSYTADKDGKADVTLSSTTPNGEAGITNTYVKHDWLTSIVDVINKWTAKDNIDNTGHVPGSGTN
;
A
#
# COMPACT_ATOMS: atom_id res chain seq x y z
N TYR A 1 29.44 44.15 32.48
CA TYR A 1 28.65 43.46 31.58
C TYR A 1 29.26 43.35 30.21
N ASP A 2 29.25 42.27 29.63
CA ASP A 2 29.83 42.14 28.46
C ASP A 2 29.24 41.31 27.46
N SER A 3 28.12 41.83 26.89
CA SER A 3 27.63 41.28 25.69
C SER A 3 28.66 41.21 24.56
N SER A 4 29.69 42.04 24.68
CA SER A 4 30.79 42.06 23.72
C SER A 4 31.73 40.87 23.87
N PHE A 5 31.74 40.21 24.99
CA PHE A 5 32.56 39.02 25.22
C PHE A 5 32.23 37.86 24.25
N LEU A 6 30.95 37.69 23.94
CA LEU A 6 30.52 36.67 22.96
C LEU A 6 29.96 37.28 21.69
N GLY A 7 30.00 38.59 21.52
CA GLY A 7 29.34 39.26 20.41
C GLY A 7 27.80 39.17 20.45
N ILE A 8 27.23 38.87 21.60
CA ILE A 8 25.79 38.66 21.82
C ILE A 8 25.31 39.75 22.77
N GLY A 9 24.14 40.27 22.57
CA GLY A 9 23.55 41.30 23.40
C GLY A 9 23.28 40.87 24.84
N TYR A 10 22.50 41.68 25.54
CA TYR A 10 22.19 41.50 26.95
C TYR A 10 21.81 40.08 27.37
N TYR A 11 21.07 39.37 26.52
CA TYR A 11 20.69 37.97 26.78
C TYR A 11 21.88 37.01 26.73
N GLY A 12 22.85 37.28 25.88
CA GLY A 12 24.07 36.49 25.83
C GLY A 12 24.87 36.58 27.14
N TRP A 13 24.94 37.78 27.73
CA TRP A 13 25.57 37.96 29.05
C TRP A 13 24.88 37.12 30.13
N GLN A 14 23.55 37.07 30.15
CA GLN A 14 22.81 36.27 31.12
C GLN A 14 23.12 34.78 30.98
N ILE A 15 23.17 34.29 29.75
CA ILE A 15 23.52 32.88 29.43
C ILE A 15 24.95 32.60 29.90
N THR A 16 25.91 33.45 29.54
CA THR A 16 27.32 33.30 29.89
C THR A 16 27.51 33.29 31.39
N ARG A 17 26.82 34.20 32.11
CA ARG A 17 26.86 34.27 33.55
C ARG A 17 26.32 33.01 34.22
N ASN A 18 25.22 32.47 33.75
CA ASN A 18 24.63 31.27 34.29
C ASN A 18 25.53 30.08 34.03
N PHE A 19 26.06 29.95 32.83
CA PHE A 19 27.01 28.89 32.45
C PHE A 19 28.28 28.96 33.36
N ALA A 20 28.90 30.12 33.49
CA ALA A 20 30.09 30.28 34.33
C ALA A 20 29.81 29.99 35.82
N ARG A 21 28.60 30.30 36.27
CA ARG A 21 28.17 30.02 37.65
C ARG A 21 28.05 28.50 37.90
N GLU A 22 27.62 27.75 36.94
CA GLU A 22 27.54 26.28 37.04
C GLU A 22 28.88 25.60 36.84
N GLN A 23 29.69 26.12 35.93
CA GLN A 23 30.97 25.53 35.51
C GLN A 23 32.18 26.13 36.24
N SER A 24 32.01 26.96 37.25
CA SER A 24 33.03 27.71 38.01
C SER A 24 34.36 27.95 37.26
N ASN A 25 34.80 29.16 37.17
CA ASN A 25 36.07 29.61 36.55
C ASN A 25 36.04 29.94 35.04
N TYR A 26 34.90 29.80 34.35
CA TYR A 26 34.85 30.14 32.93
C TYR A 26 34.20 31.51 32.65
N TYR A 27 33.68 32.19 33.65
CA TYR A 27 33.16 33.55 33.49
C TYR A 27 34.29 34.55 33.69
N LEU A 28 34.71 35.20 32.61
CA LEU A 28 35.77 36.20 32.60
C LEU A 28 35.23 37.53 32.06
N THR A 29 35.57 38.65 32.67
CA THR A 29 35.12 39.99 32.31
C THR A 29 36.26 40.77 31.64
N ALA A 30 36.00 41.38 30.48
CA ALA A 30 36.92 42.27 29.80
C ALA A 30 36.39 43.71 29.81
N ASN A 31 37.15 44.62 30.33
CA ASN A 31 36.83 46.06 30.36
C ASN A 31 37.63 46.85 29.33
N ASP A 32 38.64 46.24 28.74
CA ASP A 32 39.51 46.85 27.73
C ASP A 32 40.13 45.77 26.80
N SER A 33 40.78 46.21 25.75
CA SER A 33 41.41 45.35 24.74
C SER A 33 42.52 44.44 25.31
N ALA A 34 43.25 44.91 26.33
CA ALA A 34 44.29 44.11 26.97
C ALA A 34 43.72 42.99 27.83
N SER A 35 42.64 43.29 28.58
CA SER A 35 41.90 42.31 29.37
C SER A 35 41.26 41.26 28.46
N LEU A 36 40.70 41.68 27.31
CA LEU A 36 40.12 40.77 26.33
C LEU A 36 41.18 39.83 25.73
N SER A 37 42.35 40.37 25.37
CA SER A 37 43.49 39.58 24.88
C SER A 37 43.95 38.54 25.91
N LYS A 38 44.04 38.95 27.16
CA LYS A 38 44.38 38.04 28.26
C LYS A 38 43.33 36.94 28.49
N ILE A 39 42.06 37.29 28.38
CA ILE A 39 40.97 36.31 28.43
C ILE A 39 41.11 35.27 27.32
N PHE A 40 41.33 35.71 26.07
CA PHE A 40 41.55 34.78 24.96
C PHE A 40 42.77 33.90 25.18
N THR A 41 43.85 34.43 25.71
CA THR A 41 45.04 33.64 26.07
C THR A 41 44.71 32.62 27.15
N THR A 42 44.00 33.02 28.25
CA THR A 42 43.59 32.10 29.31
C THR A 42 42.60 31.04 28.82
N ILE A 43 41.67 31.40 27.94
CA ILE A 43 40.76 30.43 27.30
C ILE A 43 41.54 29.48 26.42
N SER A 44 42.45 29.97 25.62
CA SER A 44 43.30 29.16 24.77
C SER A 44 44.18 28.18 25.56
N GLU A 45 44.76 28.67 26.67
CA GLU A 45 45.55 27.87 27.60
C GLU A 45 44.69 26.81 28.33
N ASN A 46 43.48 27.16 28.72
CA ASN A 46 42.55 26.24 29.36
C ASN A 46 41.97 25.23 28.39
N ILE A 47 41.72 25.61 27.13
CA ILE A 47 41.34 24.68 26.05
C ILE A 47 42.54 23.78 25.72
N GLY A 48 43.75 24.31 25.69
CA GLY A 48 44.98 23.52 25.56
C GLY A 48 45.30 22.64 26.77
N SER A 49 44.78 22.96 27.95
CA SER A 49 44.96 22.19 29.20
C SER A 49 43.77 21.32 29.57
N ALA A 50 42.62 21.48 28.94
CA ALA A 50 41.62 20.41 28.91
C ALA A 50 42.28 19.25 28.17
N ASN A 51 42.83 18.30 28.89
CA ASN A 51 43.57 17.13 28.43
C ASN A 51 42.66 16.16 27.67
N ILE A 52 42.10 16.63 26.56
CA ILE A 52 41.59 15.72 25.51
C ILE A 52 42.82 15.27 24.76
N ASP A 53 43.35 14.14 25.17
CA ASP A 53 44.44 13.47 24.45
C ASP A 53 43.91 13.00 23.10
N LEU A 54 44.24 13.73 22.07
CA LEU A 54 43.93 13.39 20.66
C LEU A 54 45.18 12.83 19.95
N GLY A 55 46.01 12.11 20.67
CA GLY A 55 47.18 11.41 20.16
C GLY A 55 46.80 10.22 19.27
N SER A 56 47.77 9.33 19.06
CA SER A 56 47.62 8.17 18.17
C SER A 56 46.53 7.17 18.54
N GLU A 57 46.04 7.22 19.78
CA GLU A 57 44.91 6.38 20.26
C GLU A 57 43.53 6.96 19.90
N THR A 58 43.50 8.11 19.25
CA THR A 58 42.24 8.68 18.74
C THR A 58 41.70 7.82 17.61
N VAL A 59 40.41 7.53 17.67
CA VAL A 59 39.71 6.77 16.63
C VAL A 59 38.81 7.69 15.84
N ILE A 60 38.96 7.69 14.53
CA ILE A 60 38.01 8.31 13.61
C ILE A 60 37.06 7.23 13.18
N LYS A 61 35.77 7.46 13.39
CA LYS A 61 34.70 6.54 12.96
C LYS A 61 33.87 7.21 11.88
N ASP A 62 33.75 6.55 10.74
CA ASP A 62 32.80 6.90 9.70
C ASP A 62 31.79 5.76 9.61
N ILE A 63 30.57 6.01 10.06
CA ILE A 63 29.51 5.00 10.14
C ILE A 63 28.60 5.21 8.93
N VAL A 64 28.68 4.30 7.98
CA VAL A 64 27.86 4.33 6.76
C VAL A 64 26.42 3.97 7.12
N THR A 65 25.45 4.76 6.64
CA THR A 65 24.03 4.48 6.87
C THR A 65 23.59 3.16 6.21
N PRO A 66 22.49 2.55 6.63
CA PRO A 66 22.02 1.29 6.07
C PRO A 66 21.51 1.38 4.61
N TYR A 67 21.52 2.58 4.02
CA TYR A 67 21.10 2.81 2.64
C TYR A 67 22.23 2.63 1.61
N PHE A 68 23.48 2.56 2.10
CA PHE A 68 24.69 2.38 1.27
C PHE A 68 25.52 1.20 1.76
N THR A 69 26.26 0.57 0.88
CA THR A 69 27.14 -0.54 1.21
C THR A 69 28.37 -0.06 1.98
N VAL A 70 28.84 -0.86 2.91
CA VAL A 70 30.17 -0.65 3.55
C VAL A 70 31.23 -1.33 2.71
N PRO A 71 32.46 -0.76 2.54
CA PRO A 71 33.56 -1.47 1.92
C PRO A 71 33.79 -2.84 2.58
N GLN A 72 34.07 -3.86 1.77
CA GLN A 72 34.30 -5.22 2.29
C GLN A 72 35.77 -5.49 2.64
N ASP A 73 36.69 -4.68 2.13
CA ASP A 73 38.12 -4.78 2.33
C ASP A 73 38.70 -3.45 2.80
N ALA A 74 39.47 -3.47 3.88
CA ALA A 74 40.17 -2.30 4.40
C ALA A 74 41.15 -1.70 3.36
N GLY A 75 41.67 -2.50 2.43
CA GLY A 75 42.51 -2.06 1.31
C GLY A 75 41.76 -1.16 0.31
N ALA A 76 40.42 -1.15 0.31
CA ALA A 76 39.64 -0.20 -0.50
C ALA A 76 39.61 1.20 0.12
N ILE A 77 40.06 1.38 1.35
CA ILE A 77 40.09 2.66 2.04
C ILE A 77 41.43 3.37 1.73
N ARG A 78 41.35 4.50 1.10
CA ARG A 78 42.51 5.34 0.76
C ARG A 78 42.75 6.34 1.89
N LEU A 79 43.95 6.28 2.49
CA LEU A 79 44.37 7.20 3.55
C LEU A 79 45.49 8.12 3.00
N SER A 80 45.23 9.42 3.09
CA SER A 80 46.18 10.43 2.68
C SER A 80 46.21 11.61 3.64
N THR A 81 47.26 12.41 3.58
CA THR A 81 47.38 13.64 4.35
C THR A 81 47.68 14.83 3.44
N ALA A 82 47.17 16.01 3.78
CA ALA A 82 47.53 17.25 3.10
C ALA A 82 48.07 18.25 4.12
N THR A 83 49.28 18.74 3.84
CA THR A 83 50.00 19.72 4.70
C THR A 83 49.43 21.13 4.47
N TYR A 84 49.15 21.85 5.54
CA TYR A 84 48.79 23.26 5.47
C TYR A 84 50.05 24.12 5.46
N ASN A 85 50.10 25.18 4.64
CA ASN A 85 51.25 26.07 4.48
C ASN A 85 51.05 27.48 5.07
N GLY A 86 49.97 27.63 5.87
CA GLY A 86 49.59 28.94 6.43
C GLY A 86 48.52 29.67 5.60
N SER A 87 48.25 29.27 4.36
CA SER A 87 47.20 29.84 3.50
C SER A 87 46.29 28.79 2.86
N ALA A 88 46.87 27.66 2.45
CA ALA A 88 46.14 26.59 1.78
C ALA A 88 46.72 25.21 2.10
N PHE A 89 45.90 24.17 1.87
CA PHE A 89 46.37 22.79 1.89
C PHE A 89 47.07 22.44 0.58
N GLY A 90 48.23 21.79 0.67
CA GLY A 90 48.92 21.22 -0.47
C GLY A 90 48.22 20.00 -1.05
N ALA A 91 48.81 19.42 -2.10
CA ALA A 91 48.34 18.18 -2.69
C ALA A 91 48.38 17.02 -1.65
N PRO A 92 47.37 16.12 -1.65
CA PRO A 92 47.39 14.95 -0.82
C PRO A 92 48.57 14.03 -1.13
N VAL A 93 49.19 13.47 -0.10
CA VAL A 93 50.20 12.42 -0.19
C VAL A 93 49.75 11.25 0.68
N ALA A 94 50.22 10.04 0.39
CA ALA A 94 49.89 8.86 1.20
C ALA A 94 50.14 9.14 2.70
N ALA A 95 49.22 8.70 3.56
CA ALA A 95 49.40 8.81 4.98
C ALA A 95 50.58 7.97 5.49
N ASP A 96 51.09 8.31 6.68
CA ASP A 96 52.10 7.50 7.34
C ASP A 96 51.57 6.05 7.52
N PRO A 97 52.42 5.01 7.35
CA PRO A 97 51.98 3.62 7.52
C PRO A 97 51.44 3.27 8.91
N SER A 98 51.70 4.09 9.93
CA SER A 98 51.09 3.94 11.25
C SER A 98 49.58 4.29 11.27
N VAL A 99 49.12 5.06 10.29
CA VAL A 99 47.68 5.36 10.12
C VAL A 99 47.02 4.20 9.39
N THR A 100 46.13 3.52 10.07
CA THR A 100 45.48 2.30 9.54
C THR A 100 43.96 2.41 9.58
N ALA A 101 43.31 1.72 8.68
CA ALA A 101 41.87 1.61 8.63
C ALA A 101 41.43 0.17 8.94
N ALA A 102 40.31 0.03 9.63
CA ALA A 102 39.63 -1.23 9.85
C ALA A 102 38.12 -1.06 9.63
N ILE A 103 37.47 -2.09 9.14
CA ILE A 103 36.01 -2.10 8.93
C ILE A 103 35.37 -2.96 10.01
N ASP A 104 34.34 -2.43 10.63
CA ASP A 104 33.45 -3.17 11.51
C ASP A 104 32.10 -3.36 10.79
N PRO A 105 31.83 -4.55 10.23
CA PRO A 105 30.59 -4.79 9.51
C PRO A 105 29.36 -4.77 10.42
N ALA A 106 29.50 -5.07 11.72
CA ALA A 106 28.37 -5.11 12.65
C ALA A 106 27.83 -3.71 12.95
N THR A 107 28.73 -2.74 13.06
CA THR A 107 28.36 -1.33 13.30
C THR A 107 28.40 -0.49 12.03
N ARG A 108 28.76 -1.09 10.87
CA ARG A 108 28.93 -0.41 9.57
C ARG A 108 29.98 0.70 9.60
N ALA A 109 30.91 0.62 10.51
CA ALA A 109 31.91 1.65 10.74
C ALA A 109 33.23 1.38 10.02
N VAL A 110 33.74 2.41 9.36
CA VAL A 110 35.15 2.52 8.98
C VAL A 110 35.85 3.22 10.11
N ASN A 111 36.74 2.48 10.82
CA ASN A 111 37.53 2.98 11.93
C ASN A 111 38.95 3.29 11.45
N VAL A 112 39.43 4.52 11.65
CA VAL A 112 40.80 4.91 11.33
C VAL A 112 41.51 5.33 12.60
N THR A 113 42.71 4.79 12.79
CA THR A 113 43.56 5.02 13.97
C THR A 113 44.98 5.39 13.56
N GLY A 114 45.79 5.82 14.51
CA GLY A 114 47.24 6.13 14.28
C GLY A 114 47.50 7.55 13.85
N PHE A 115 46.51 8.39 13.58
CA PHE A 115 46.71 9.80 13.28
C PHE A 115 46.75 10.63 14.56
N ASP A 116 47.92 11.20 14.87
CA ASP A 116 48.11 12.06 16.05
C ASP A 116 47.70 13.49 15.76
N PHE A 117 46.49 13.85 16.21
CA PHE A 117 45.99 15.22 16.06
C PHE A 117 46.77 16.23 16.90
N ASN A 118 47.38 15.82 18.02
CA ASN A 118 48.16 16.74 18.87
C ASN A 118 49.41 17.26 18.15
N GLN A 119 49.99 16.44 17.31
CA GLN A 119 51.13 16.84 16.48
C GLN A 119 50.70 17.51 15.18
N ASN A 120 49.56 17.11 14.64
CA ASN A 120 49.15 17.51 13.28
C ASN A 120 48.07 18.59 13.23
N TYR A 121 47.62 19.17 14.38
CA TYR A 121 46.62 20.22 14.37
C TYR A 121 47.03 21.41 13.51
N VAL A 122 46.04 21.99 12.80
CA VAL A 122 46.28 23.09 11.86
C VAL A 122 46.24 24.44 12.60
N THR A 123 47.20 25.29 12.33
CA THR A 123 47.33 26.62 12.91
C THR A 123 47.44 27.67 11.83
N THR A 124 47.00 28.91 12.11
CA THR A 124 47.17 30.06 11.23
C THR A 124 48.62 30.61 11.24
N ASN A 125 49.31 30.44 12.38
CA ASN A 125 50.73 30.82 12.51
C ASN A 125 51.58 29.53 12.52
N ALA A 126 52.83 29.66 12.06
CA ALA A 126 53.73 28.52 12.13
C ALA A 126 53.99 28.12 13.59
N LYS A 127 54.03 26.80 13.82
CA LYS A 127 54.45 26.20 15.08
C LYS A 127 55.95 26.46 15.33
N ALA A 128 56.44 26.11 16.48
CA ALA A 128 57.85 26.31 16.87
C ALA A 128 58.84 25.55 15.91
N ASP A 129 58.39 24.47 15.30
CA ASP A 129 59.11 23.68 14.30
C ASP A 129 58.98 24.21 12.85
N GLY A 130 58.31 25.35 12.67
CA GLY A 130 58.04 25.94 11.35
C GLY A 130 56.90 25.31 10.57
N THR A 131 56.19 24.32 11.11
CA THR A 131 55.06 23.66 10.44
C THR A 131 53.71 24.32 10.77
N TYR A 132 52.70 24.07 9.95
CA TYR A 132 51.32 24.58 10.17
C TYR A 132 50.32 23.47 10.44
N GLY A 133 50.73 22.19 10.38
CA GLY A 133 49.90 21.02 10.57
C GLY A 133 49.43 20.37 9.28
N LYS A 134 48.66 19.32 9.46
CA LYS A 134 48.12 18.48 8.36
C LYS A 134 46.68 18.12 8.63
N LYS A 135 45.87 17.89 7.58
CA LYS A 135 44.61 17.19 7.65
C LYS A 135 44.79 15.74 7.20
N LEU A 136 44.05 14.84 7.82
CA LEU A 136 43.87 13.48 7.31
C LEU A 136 42.70 13.49 6.33
N ILE A 137 42.85 12.70 5.25
CA ILE A 137 41.82 12.50 4.25
C ILE A 137 41.57 10.99 4.17
N ILE A 138 40.34 10.60 4.33
CA ILE A 138 39.87 9.23 4.28
C ILE A 138 38.87 9.14 3.14
N GLU A 139 39.14 8.28 2.16
CA GLU A 139 38.32 8.12 0.98
C GLU A 139 38.00 6.66 0.75
N PHE A 140 36.73 6.35 0.53
CA PHE A 140 36.28 5.02 0.10
C PHE A 140 34.99 5.16 -0.70
N ASP A 141 34.73 4.16 -1.53
CA ASP A 141 33.55 4.15 -2.38
C ASP A 141 32.43 3.37 -1.68
N VAL A 142 31.22 3.87 -1.80
CA VAL A 142 29.99 3.23 -1.35
C VAL A 142 29.03 3.09 -2.54
N SER A 143 28.19 2.07 -2.51
CA SER A 143 27.12 1.87 -3.48
C SER A 143 25.78 1.85 -2.77
N VAL A 144 24.72 2.11 -3.49
CA VAL A 144 23.34 2.00 -2.94
C VAL A 144 23.05 0.54 -2.59
N GLU A 145 22.50 0.30 -1.41
CA GLU A 145 22.10 -1.04 -0.97
C GLU A 145 21.07 -1.68 -1.91
N ALA A 146 21.23 -2.97 -2.14
CA ALA A 146 20.27 -3.74 -2.92
C ALA A 146 18.89 -3.72 -2.24
N GLY A 147 17.85 -3.38 -2.99
CA GLY A 147 16.49 -3.30 -2.44
C GLY A 147 16.11 -1.94 -1.83
N PHE A 148 17.04 -1.03 -1.61
CA PHE A 148 16.71 0.34 -1.24
C PHE A 148 15.98 1.04 -2.39
N LEU A 149 14.84 1.65 -2.11
CA LEU A 149 13.96 2.25 -3.11
C LEU A 149 14.39 3.65 -3.56
N GLY A 150 15.42 4.20 -2.95
CA GLY A 150 15.92 5.55 -3.26
C GLY A 150 15.22 6.65 -2.48
N GLY A 151 15.36 7.86 -2.96
CA GLY A 151 14.78 9.07 -2.36
C GLY A 151 15.76 10.23 -2.41
N ASN A 152 15.30 11.41 -2.02
CA ASN A 152 16.12 12.61 -1.97
C ASN A 152 16.67 12.85 -0.56
N GLN A 153 17.83 13.51 -0.49
CA GLN A 153 18.52 13.90 0.75
C GLN A 153 18.80 12.69 1.68
N VAL A 154 19.14 11.56 1.08
CA VAL A 154 19.51 10.34 1.82
C VAL A 154 20.86 10.54 2.49
N PRO A 155 20.98 10.45 3.83
CA PRO A 155 22.25 10.63 4.52
C PRO A 155 23.21 9.48 4.21
N THR A 156 24.46 9.80 3.89
CA THR A 156 25.51 8.80 3.64
C THR A 156 26.12 8.28 4.94
N ASN A 157 26.21 9.17 5.95
CA ASN A 157 26.82 8.88 7.24
C ASN A 157 25.79 8.95 8.34
N ASP A 158 25.96 8.12 9.37
CA ASP A 158 25.24 8.20 10.60
C ASP A 158 25.70 9.39 11.45
N GLY A 159 24.82 10.01 12.22
CA GLY A 159 25.14 11.13 13.11
C GLY A 159 26.16 10.81 14.24
N GLN A 160 26.49 9.53 14.41
CA GLN A 160 27.55 9.07 15.31
C GLN A 160 28.91 8.96 14.60
N SER A 161 29.02 9.38 13.33
CA SER A 161 30.31 9.52 12.65
C SER A 161 31.08 10.68 13.22
N GLY A 162 32.35 10.49 13.57
CA GLY A 162 33.11 11.52 14.25
C GLY A 162 34.48 11.10 14.75
N ILE A 163 35.11 11.98 15.49
CA ILE A 163 36.40 11.75 16.18
C ILE A 163 36.12 11.33 17.61
N TYR A 164 36.71 10.24 18.02
CA TYR A 164 36.57 9.64 19.36
C TYR A 164 37.91 9.59 20.08
N ALA A 165 37.90 9.99 21.37
CA ALA A 165 39.02 9.78 22.28
C ALA A 165 38.53 8.96 23.48
N LYS A 166 39.21 7.88 23.82
CA LYS A 166 38.87 6.98 24.92
C LYS A 166 37.38 6.53 24.90
N GLY A 167 36.85 6.28 23.69
CA GLY A 167 35.46 5.84 23.51
C GLY A 167 34.40 6.94 23.54
N THR A 168 34.77 8.17 23.84
CA THR A 168 33.86 9.32 23.85
C THR A 168 33.99 10.11 22.55
N MET A 169 32.85 10.46 21.91
CA MET A 169 32.85 11.30 20.73
C MET A 169 33.21 12.75 21.11
N ILE A 170 34.28 13.24 20.51
CA ILE A 170 34.80 14.60 20.75
C ILE A 170 34.25 15.58 19.73
N LYS A 171 34.12 15.14 18.48
CA LYS A 171 33.59 15.94 17.39
C LYS A 171 32.81 15.07 16.41
N ALA A 172 31.55 15.38 16.21
CA ALA A 172 30.76 14.77 15.14
C ALA A 172 31.18 15.35 13.78
N PHE A 173 31.07 14.53 12.76
CA PHE A 173 31.17 14.99 11.38
C PHE A 173 29.83 15.55 10.91
N ASP A 174 29.88 16.38 9.88
CA ASP A 174 28.67 16.75 9.14
C ASP A 174 28.10 15.50 8.50
N VAL A 175 26.77 15.45 8.38
CA VAL A 175 26.07 14.36 7.74
C VAL A 175 25.73 14.78 6.31
N PRO A 176 26.56 14.40 5.33
CA PRO A 176 26.26 14.70 3.93
C PRO A 176 25.08 13.86 3.46
N THR A 177 24.33 14.41 2.53
CA THR A 177 23.20 13.74 1.91
C THR A 177 23.40 13.60 0.41
N GLN A 178 22.81 12.55 -0.17
CA GLN A 178 22.83 12.26 -1.58
C GLN A 178 21.41 11.98 -2.07
N ASP A 179 21.05 12.54 -3.22
CA ASP A 179 19.85 12.12 -3.92
C ASP A 179 20.11 10.77 -4.59
N VAL A 180 19.24 9.80 -4.31
CA VAL A 180 19.35 8.43 -4.82
C VAL A 180 18.15 8.16 -5.72
N GLU A 181 18.42 7.58 -6.89
CA GLU A 181 17.37 7.27 -7.88
C GLU A 181 16.22 6.47 -7.27
N VAL A 182 14.99 6.97 -7.49
CA VAL A 182 13.78 6.33 -7.01
C VAL A 182 13.42 5.17 -7.93
N LYS A 183 13.32 3.97 -7.34
CA LYS A 183 13.02 2.74 -8.05
C LYS A 183 11.52 2.53 -8.16
N SER A 184 11.05 2.22 -9.36
CA SER A 184 9.65 1.83 -9.58
C SER A 184 9.39 0.40 -9.11
N ILE A 185 8.15 0.15 -8.67
CA ILE A 185 7.63 -1.18 -8.32
C ILE A 185 6.54 -1.51 -9.32
N THR A 186 6.66 -2.66 -9.99
CA THR A 186 5.59 -3.17 -10.86
C THR A 186 4.59 -3.91 -10.00
N PRO A 187 3.32 -3.44 -9.91
CA PRO A 187 2.29 -4.16 -9.17
C PRO A 187 1.88 -5.42 -9.95
N THR A 188 1.29 -6.40 -9.27
CA THR A 188 0.56 -7.50 -9.89
C THR A 188 -0.81 -7.64 -9.26
N ALA A 189 -1.73 -8.25 -10.01
CA ALA A 189 -3.04 -8.60 -9.53
C ALA A 189 -3.55 -9.84 -10.27
N ASP A 190 -4.47 -10.57 -9.64
CA ASP A 190 -5.06 -11.76 -10.20
C ASP A 190 -6.40 -11.45 -10.87
N ASP A 191 -6.63 -12.07 -12.03
CA ASP A 191 -7.95 -12.12 -12.66
C ASP A 191 -8.92 -12.96 -11.81
N LYS A 192 -10.19 -12.57 -11.81
CA LYS A 192 -11.24 -13.29 -11.09
C LYS A 192 -12.44 -13.53 -11.98
N THR A 193 -13.03 -14.71 -11.88
CA THR A 193 -14.34 -15.00 -12.48
C THR A 193 -15.38 -15.08 -11.38
N ILE A 194 -16.48 -14.36 -11.55
CA ILE A 194 -17.67 -14.39 -10.69
C ILE A 194 -18.91 -14.58 -11.54
N TYR A 195 -20.03 -14.85 -10.91
CA TYR A 195 -21.35 -14.82 -11.57
C TYR A 195 -22.08 -13.52 -11.23
N LEU A 196 -22.96 -13.08 -12.11
CA LEU A 196 -23.81 -11.91 -11.89
C LEU A 196 -24.55 -12.03 -10.54
N GLY A 197 -24.40 -11.05 -9.69
CA GLY A 197 -24.92 -11.05 -8.31
C GLY A 197 -23.93 -11.53 -7.25
N ASP A 198 -22.79 -12.12 -7.65
CA ASP A 198 -21.66 -12.37 -6.73
C ASP A 198 -20.78 -11.12 -6.58
N SER A 199 -19.85 -11.19 -5.64
CA SER A 199 -18.89 -10.13 -5.38
C SER A 199 -17.45 -10.64 -5.36
N ALA A 200 -16.49 -9.72 -5.51
CA ALA A 200 -15.07 -9.97 -5.35
C ALA A 200 -14.45 -8.94 -4.39
N ASN A 201 -13.46 -9.37 -3.60
CA ASN A 201 -12.71 -8.48 -2.73
C ASN A 201 -11.40 -8.07 -3.45
N LEU A 202 -11.27 -6.79 -3.78
CA LEU A 202 -10.10 -6.26 -4.47
C LEU A 202 -8.81 -6.36 -3.65
N GLN A 203 -8.91 -6.35 -2.32
CA GLN A 203 -7.75 -6.53 -1.45
C GLN A 203 -7.09 -7.91 -1.62
N GLU A 204 -7.87 -8.94 -1.96
CA GLU A 204 -7.36 -10.29 -2.19
C GLU A 204 -6.71 -10.44 -3.57
N LEU A 205 -7.10 -9.59 -4.53
CA LEU A 205 -6.66 -9.68 -5.91
C LEU A 205 -5.39 -8.85 -6.18
N VAL A 206 -5.17 -7.76 -5.44
CA VAL A 206 -4.04 -6.86 -5.65
C VAL A 206 -2.86 -7.28 -4.78
N HIS A 207 -1.72 -7.54 -5.40
CA HIS A 207 -0.51 -7.99 -4.71
C HIS A 207 0.52 -6.87 -4.60
N GLN A 208 1.10 -6.77 -3.41
CA GLN A 208 2.23 -5.90 -3.14
C GLN A 208 3.52 -6.69 -3.39
N ASN A 209 4.17 -6.46 -4.53
CA ASN A 209 5.35 -7.24 -4.95
C ASN A 209 6.66 -6.85 -4.26
N ALA A 210 6.62 -5.91 -3.32
CA ALA A 210 7.78 -5.49 -2.54
C ALA A 210 7.57 -5.80 -1.05
N THR A 211 8.63 -6.29 -0.43
CA THR A 211 8.67 -6.41 1.03
C THR A 211 9.24 -5.11 1.59
N PHE A 212 8.48 -4.48 2.47
CA PHE A 212 8.89 -3.27 3.16
C PHE A 212 9.42 -3.61 4.56
N ASN A 213 10.49 -2.97 4.99
CA ASN A 213 11.10 -3.20 6.32
C ASN A 213 11.41 -1.90 7.06
N GLY A 214 10.90 -0.79 6.56
CA GLY A 214 11.16 0.54 7.11
C GLY A 214 12.52 1.12 6.70
N THR A 215 13.50 0.30 6.37
CA THR A 215 14.81 0.77 5.90
C THR A 215 14.82 0.94 4.38
N ASN A 216 14.30 -0.04 3.65
CA ASN A 216 14.34 0.00 2.19
C ASN A 216 13.43 1.08 1.57
N ASN A 217 12.43 1.55 2.28
CA ASN A 217 11.51 2.63 1.88
C ASN A 217 11.59 3.86 2.80
N ALA A 218 12.70 4.08 3.50
CA ALA A 218 12.80 5.12 4.53
C ALA A 218 12.58 6.56 4.00
N PHE A 219 12.77 6.80 2.70
CA PHE A 219 12.68 8.12 2.06
C PHE A 219 11.59 8.22 1.01
N VAL A 220 10.74 7.20 0.90
CA VAL A 220 9.66 7.17 -0.08
C VAL A 220 8.36 6.63 0.52
N ASP A 221 7.26 7.26 0.15
CA ASP A 221 5.93 6.66 0.31
C ASP A 221 5.64 5.77 -0.90
N VAL A 222 4.99 4.64 -0.67
CA VAL A 222 4.57 3.72 -1.74
C VAL A 222 3.05 3.59 -1.72
N THR A 223 2.41 3.97 -2.83
CA THR A 223 0.95 3.94 -2.95
C THR A 223 0.51 3.08 -4.12
N TYR A 224 -0.34 2.10 -3.86
CA TYR A 224 -1.07 1.33 -4.86
C TYR A 224 -2.46 1.93 -5.00
N THR A 225 -2.80 2.40 -6.19
CA THR A 225 -4.11 2.98 -6.52
C THR A 225 -4.86 2.04 -7.45
N VAL A 226 -6.04 1.58 -7.05
CA VAL A 226 -6.93 0.77 -7.88
C VAL A 226 -7.96 1.68 -8.52
N LYS A 227 -8.08 1.60 -9.83
CA LYS A 227 -9.05 2.37 -10.63
C LYS A 227 -9.95 1.44 -11.41
N ASP A 228 -11.22 1.83 -11.57
CA ASP A 228 -12.17 1.19 -12.45
C ASP A 228 -11.88 1.52 -13.94
N GLU A 229 -12.68 0.95 -14.84
CA GLU A 229 -12.57 1.16 -16.29
C GLU A 229 -12.82 2.61 -16.74
N ASN A 230 -13.48 3.42 -15.92
CA ASN A 230 -13.75 4.83 -16.16
C ASN A 230 -12.65 5.75 -15.58
N GLY A 231 -11.62 5.16 -14.95
CA GLY A 231 -10.54 5.88 -14.29
C GLY A 231 -10.88 6.39 -12.88
N GLY A 232 -12.05 6.04 -12.36
CA GLY A 232 -12.46 6.34 -10.99
C GLY A 232 -11.62 5.55 -9.98
N THR A 233 -11.09 6.22 -8.95
CA THR A 233 -10.36 5.55 -7.88
C THR A 233 -11.33 4.76 -7.00
N VAL A 234 -11.13 3.45 -6.93
CA VAL A 234 -11.90 2.51 -6.10
C VAL A 234 -11.27 2.36 -4.73
N GLY A 235 -9.95 2.34 -4.66
CA GLY A 235 -9.23 2.25 -3.39
C GLY A 235 -7.75 2.55 -3.54
N THR A 236 -7.11 2.84 -2.41
CA THR A 236 -5.67 3.05 -2.31
C THR A 236 -5.09 2.27 -1.14
N TYR A 237 -3.90 1.71 -1.34
CA TYR A 237 -3.09 1.14 -0.27
C TYR A 237 -1.80 1.93 -0.16
N THR A 238 -1.56 2.55 1.00
CA THR A 238 -0.39 3.41 1.19
C THR A 238 0.51 2.85 2.29
N VAL A 239 1.78 2.64 1.94
CA VAL A 239 2.87 2.31 2.87
C VAL A 239 3.67 3.58 3.08
N PRO A 240 3.57 4.24 4.24
CA PRO A 240 4.34 5.44 4.55
C PRO A 240 5.84 5.15 4.59
N ALA A 241 6.64 6.16 4.32
CA ALA A 241 8.09 6.10 4.44
C ALA A 241 8.51 5.57 5.83
N GLY A 242 9.47 4.65 5.84
CA GLY A 242 9.94 4.02 7.07
C GLY A 242 9.01 2.99 7.70
N SER A 243 7.89 2.65 7.06
CA SER A 243 6.93 1.66 7.55
C SER A 243 7.13 0.30 6.87
N SER A 244 6.84 -0.78 7.59
CA SER A 244 6.90 -2.15 7.05
C SER A 244 5.59 -2.61 6.40
N SER A 245 4.49 -1.87 6.60
CA SER A 245 3.17 -2.18 6.08
C SER A 245 2.37 -0.90 5.84
N GLY A 246 1.32 -1.02 5.04
CA GLY A 246 0.40 0.05 4.74
C GLY A 246 -1.02 -0.21 5.22
N THR A 247 -1.92 0.66 4.79
CA THR A 247 -3.35 0.56 5.06
C THR A 247 -4.15 0.81 3.79
N TRP A 248 -5.29 0.09 3.66
CA TRP A 248 -6.26 0.35 2.61
C TRP A 248 -7.20 1.49 3.00
N ALA A 249 -7.47 2.34 2.02
CA ALA A 249 -8.55 3.32 2.06
C ALA A 249 -9.42 3.12 0.81
N TRP A 250 -10.69 2.75 1.01
CA TRP A 250 -11.64 2.50 -0.07
C TRP A 250 -12.51 3.73 -0.32
N SER A 251 -12.86 3.99 -1.59
CA SER A 251 -13.76 5.08 -1.96
C SER A 251 -15.15 4.91 -1.34
N ASP A 252 -15.61 3.66 -1.23
CA ASP A 252 -16.73 3.26 -0.37
C ASP A 252 -16.17 2.50 0.84
N ALA A 253 -16.04 3.17 1.96
CA ALA A 253 -15.52 2.59 3.19
C ALA A 253 -16.38 1.43 3.72
N ALA A 254 -17.68 1.43 3.44
CA ALA A 254 -18.60 0.39 3.88
C ALA A 254 -18.41 -0.92 3.10
N SER A 255 -17.95 -0.84 1.86
CA SER A 255 -17.69 -2.02 1.02
C SER A 255 -16.46 -2.82 1.46
N GLY A 256 -15.51 -2.17 2.17
CA GLY A 256 -14.24 -2.81 2.55
C GLY A 256 -13.43 -3.35 1.37
N GLY A 257 -13.61 -2.76 0.17
CA GLY A 257 -12.98 -3.21 -1.06
C GLY A 257 -13.74 -4.32 -1.81
N THR A 258 -14.96 -4.63 -1.36
CA THR A 258 -15.84 -5.56 -2.07
C THR A 258 -16.53 -4.84 -3.22
N VAL A 259 -16.47 -5.43 -4.41
CA VAL A 259 -17.12 -4.95 -5.64
C VAL A 259 -18.03 -6.04 -6.20
N ALA A 260 -19.16 -5.64 -6.79
CA ALA A 260 -20.11 -6.53 -7.45
C ALA A 260 -20.44 -5.99 -8.85
N PRO A 261 -19.53 -6.10 -9.80
CA PRO A 261 -19.76 -5.60 -11.15
C PRO A 261 -20.89 -6.40 -11.85
N GLU A 262 -21.72 -5.70 -12.59
CA GLU A 262 -22.82 -6.31 -13.36
C GLU A 262 -22.36 -6.85 -14.72
N GLN A 263 -21.18 -6.47 -15.16
CA GLN A 263 -20.55 -6.91 -16.41
C GLN A 263 -19.05 -7.11 -16.20
N THR A 264 -18.42 -7.84 -17.12
CA THR A 264 -16.96 -8.00 -17.12
C THR A 264 -16.28 -6.65 -17.14
N THR A 265 -15.46 -6.37 -16.13
CA THR A 265 -14.83 -5.08 -15.85
C THR A 265 -13.34 -5.25 -15.67
N THR A 266 -12.56 -4.38 -16.32
CA THR A 266 -11.10 -4.33 -16.16
C THR A 266 -10.71 -3.20 -15.20
N TYR A 267 -9.88 -3.53 -14.24
CA TYR A 267 -9.30 -2.61 -13.27
C TYR A 267 -7.84 -2.34 -13.58
N THR A 268 -7.38 -1.13 -13.27
CA THR A 268 -5.96 -0.76 -13.35
C THR A 268 -5.41 -0.54 -11.94
N VAL A 269 -4.27 -1.16 -11.65
CA VAL A 269 -3.50 -0.91 -10.43
C VAL A 269 -2.27 -0.11 -10.79
N THR A 270 -2.14 1.09 -10.24
CA THR A 270 -0.96 1.93 -10.36
C THR A 270 -0.17 1.89 -9.06
N CYS A 271 1.09 1.45 -9.10
CA CYS A 271 2.00 1.58 -7.97
C CYS A 271 2.86 2.83 -8.18
N THR A 272 2.77 3.78 -7.26
CA THR A 272 3.54 5.03 -7.26
C THR A 272 4.51 5.03 -6.08
N VAL A 273 5.80 5.27 -6.36
CA VAL A 273 6.85 5.47 -5.35
C VAL A 273 7.21 6.94 -5.35
N SER A 274 6.98 7.62 -4.23
CA SER A 274 7.08 9.08 -4.11
C SER A 274 8.10 9.48 -3.05
N PRO A 275 9.15 10.25 -3.40
CA PRO A 275 10.07 10.79 -2.41
C PRO A 275 9.35 11.68 -1.39
N THR A 276 9.73 11.56 -0.11
CA THR A 276 9.18 12.41 0.97
C THR A 276 9.88 13.76 1.06
N GLN A 277 11.06 13.89 0.46
CA GLN A 277 11.84 15.12 0.43
C GLN A 277 11.97 15.63 -1.01
N SER A 278 12.03 16.95 -1.17
CA SER A 278 12.35 17.57 -2.45
C SER A 278 13.81 17.34 -2.82
N GLY A 279 14.09 17.19 -4.11
CA GLY A 279 15.46 16.97 -4.63
C GLY A 279 15.44 16.67 -6.11
N THR A 280 16.42 15.90 -6.57
CA THR A 280 16.63 15.59 -7.98
C THR A 280 15.58 14.64 -8.55
N TYR A 281 15.09 13.69 -7.72
CA TYR A 281 14.21 12.64 -8.17
C TYR A 281 12.76 12.93 -7.79
N GLU A 282 11.88 12.64 -8.73
CA GLU A 282 10.42 12.76 -8.60
C GLU A 282 9.77 11.39 -8.42
N SER A 283 8.44 11.38 -8.24
CA SER A 283 7.66 10.16 -8.15
C SER A 283 7.72 9.36 -9.45
N VAL A 284 7.83 8.04 -9.31
CA VAL A 284 7.79 7.08 -10.42
C VAL A 284 6.62 6.14 -10.26
N SER A 285 6.00 5.74 -11.37
CA SER A 285 4.82 4.87 -11.34
C SER A 285 4.95 3.73 -12.34
N LYS A 286 4.28 2.61 -12.02
CA LYS A 286 4.06 1.46 -12.90
C LYS A 286 2.65 0.96 -12.75
N ASP A 287 2.08 0.48 -13.85
CA ASP A 287 0.72 -0.03 -13.93
C ASP A 287 0.70 -1.52 -14.19
N ALA A 288 -0.37 -2.16 -13.72
CA ALA A 288 -0.82 -3.48 -14.13
C ALA A 288 -2.35 -3.47 -14.25
N THR A 289 -2.90 -4.40 -15.00
CA THR A 289 -4.35 -4.55 -15.14
C THR A 289 -4.77 -5.95 -14.72
N PHE A 290 -6.00 -6.07 -14.24
CA PHE A 290 -6.66 -7.36 -14.00
C PHE A 290 -8.14 -7.23 -14.35
N THR A 291 -8.77 -8.37 -14.62
CA THR A 291 -10.15 -8.42 -15.08
C THR A 291 -11.00 -9.25 -14.14
N ILE A 292 -12.14 -8.69 -13.72
CA ILE A 292 -13.21 -9.46 -13.09
C ILE A 292 -14.19 -9.83 -14.21
N THR A 293 -14.17 -11.12 -14.59
CA THR A 293 -15.09 -11.69 -15.60
C THR A 293 -16.40 -12.03 -14.93
N VAL A 294 -17.50 -11.50 -15.45
CA VAL A 294 -18.85 -11.74 -14.94
C VAL A 294 -19.57 -12.70 -15.87
N ASN A 295 -19.83 -13.92 -15.40
CA ASN A 295 -20.66 -14.90 -16.05
C ASN A 295 -22.10 -14.76 -15.59
N THR A 296 -23.04 -15.33 -16.37
CA THR A 296 -24.45 -15.39 -16.02
C THR A 296 -24.92 -16.82 -15.84
N CYS A 297 -25.97 -16.98 -15.05
CA CYS A 297 -26.65 -18.25 -14.89
C CYS A 297 -27.73 -18.46 -15.96
N SER A 298 -28.20 -19.71 -16.08
CA SER A 298 -29.32 -20.09 -16.92
C SER A 298 -30.31 -20.96 -16.18
N LEU A 299 -31.59 -20.93 -16.62
CA LEU A 299 -32.66 -21.74 -16.07
C LEU A 299 -33.45 -22.37 -17.24
N THR A 300 -33.45 -23.69 -17.31
CA THR A 300 -34.25 -24.44 -18.26
C THR A 300 -35.57 -24.83 -17.64
N ILE A 301 -36.67 -24.42 -18.29
CA ILE A 301 -38.03 -24.76 -17.87
C ILE A 301 -38.57 -25.80 -18.83
N SER A 302 -39.08 -26.93 -18.33
CA SER A 302 -39.66 -27.99 -19.08
C SER A 302 -41.09 -28.28 -18.67
N LYS A 303 -41.93 -28.56 -19.66
CA LYS A 303 -43.35 -28.92 -19.46
C LYS A 303 -43.63 -30.33 -19.91
N ALA A 304 -44.03 -31.19 -18.95
CA ALA A 304 -44.55 -32.50 -19.24
C ALA A 304 -46.09 -32.54 -19.07
N VAL A 305 -46.77 -33.34 -19.85
CA VAL A 305 -48.21 -33.59 -19.75
C VAL A 305 -48.46 -35.07 -19.80
N THR A 306 -49.34 -35.54 -18.90
CA THR A 306 -49.77 -36.94 -18.79
C THR A 306 -51.29 -37.02 -18.81
N GLY A 307 -51.84 -38.21 -18.89
CA GLY A 307 -53.27 -38.50 -18.92
C GLY A 307 -53.83 -38.77 -20.32
N ASP A 308 -54.78 -39.70 -20.36
CA ASP A 308 -55.41 -40.11 -21.61
C ASP A 308 -56.32 -39.01 -22.17
N GLY A 309 -56.10 -38.60 -23.43
CA GLY A 309 -56.82 -37.53 -24.08
C GLY A 309 -56.23 -36.14 -23.88
N ALA A 310 -55.01 -36.03 -23.30
CA ALA A 310 -54.28 -34.78 -23.21
C ALA A 310 -54.01 -34.15 -24.57
N ASN A 311 -54.21 -32.83 -24.69
CA ASN A 311 -53.97 -32.08 -25.93
C ASN A 311 -52.47 -31.74 -26.11
N PRO A 312 -51.75 -32.27 -27.13
CA PRO A 312 -50.35 -32.02 -27.32
C PRO A 312 -50.07 -30.54 -27.75
N ASN A 313 -51.07 -29.80 -28.16
CA ASN A 313 -50.95 -28.39 -28.52
C ASN A 313 -51.31 -27.43 -27.40
N GLN A 314 -51.70 -27.95 -26.23
CA GLN A 314 -51.98 -27.11 -25.07
C GLN A 314 -50.75 -26.29 -24.72
N THR A 315 -50.97 -25.00 -24.46
CA THR A 315 -49.95 -24.07 -23.95
C THR A 315 -50.13 -23.88 -22.45
N PHE A 316 -49.01 -23.66 -21.78
CA PHE A 316 -48.95 -23.40 -20.33
C PHE A 316 -48.10 -22.14 -20.11
N VAL A 317 -48.51 -21.31 -19.17
CA VAL A 317 -47.89 -20.04 -18.87
C VAL A 317 -47.15 -20.15 -17.54
N PHE A 318 -45.88 -19.73 -17.53
CA PHE A 318 -45.02 -19.77 -16.35
C PHE A 318 -44.48 -18.39 -16.04
N ASN A 319 -44.62 -17.97 -14.82
CA ASN A 319 -43.96 -16.80 -14.27
C ASN A 319 -42.68 -17.22 -13.54
N VAL A 320 -41.55 -16.66 -13.92
CA VAL A 320 -40.26 -16.86 -13.25
C VAL A 320 -40.06 -15.73 -12.28
N MET A 321 -39.99 -16.06 -11.01
CA MET A 321 -39.89 -15.11 -9.90
C MET A 321 -38.52 -15.18 -9.26
N LYS A 322 -38.00 -14.04 -8.77
CA LYS A 322 -36.85 -13.97 -7.84
C LYS A 322 -37.34 -13.21 -6.61
N GLY A 323 -37.63 -13.94 -5.54
CA GLY A 323 -38.42 -13.39 -4.43
C GLY A 323 -39.84 -12.99 -4.92
N ASP A 324 -40.22 -11.74 -4.69
CA ASP A 324 -41.50 -11.18 -5.14
C ASP A 324 -41.43 -10.53 -6.53
N ASP A 325 -40.24 -10.45 -7.13
CA ASP A 325 -40.04 -9.78 -8.42
C ASP A 325 -40.25 -10.73 -9.58
N LEU A 326 -41.06 -10.32 -10.56
CA LEU A 326 -41.25 -11.03 -11.81
C LEU A 326 -40.04 -10.79 -12.72
N VAL A 327 -39.26 -11.86 -12.98
CA VAL A 327 -38.10 -11.81 -13.88
C VAL A 327 -38.57 -11.87 -15.34
N THR A 328 -39.41 -12.86 -15.66
CA THR A 328 -39.97 -13.03 -17.02
C THR A 328 -41.16 -13.98 -17.00
N THR A 329 -41.95 -13.97 -18.08
CA THR A 329 -43.03 -14.91 -18.33
C THR A 329 -42.69 -15.79 -19.58
N VAL A 330 -42.91 -17.08 -19.46
CA VAL A 330 -42.63 -18.09 -20.51
C VAL A 330 -43.90 -18.83 -20.85
N VAL A 331 -44.09 -19.11 -22.13
CA VAL A 331 -45.22 -19.93 -22.62
C VAL A 331 -44.66 -21.18 -23.33
N LEU A 332 -45.00 -22.35 -22.80
CA LEU A 332 -44.57 -23.64 -23.35
C LEU A 332 -45.75 -24.47 -23.79
N LYS A 333 -45.55 -25.22 -24.88
CA LYS A 333 -46.45 -26.34 -25.26
C LYS A 333 -46.17 -27.59 -24.45
N ALA A 334 -47.12 -28.48 -24.40
CA ALA A 334 -46.92 -29.83 -23.86
C ALA A 334 -45.68 -30.49 -24.47
N GLY A 335 -44.77 -31.01 -23.65
CA GLY A 335 -43.52 -31.65 -24.06
C GLY A 335 -42.39 -30.68 -24.49
N ALA A 336 -42.60 -29.38 -24.43
CA ALA A 336 -41.59 -28.40 -24.80
C ALA A 336 -40.73 -27.95 -23.58
N SER A 337 -39.55 -27.40 -23.87
CA SER A 337 -38.69 -26.74 -22.94
C SER A 337 -38.11 -25.45 -23.52
N THR A 338 -37.67 -24.55 -22.66
CA THR A 338 -36.92 -23.35 -23.04
C THR A 338 -35.89 -23.03 -21.99
N THR A 339 -34.81 -22.36 -22.39
CA THR A 339 -33.76 -21.91 -21.46
C THR A 339 -33.71 -20.37 -21.43
N ILE A 340 -33.78 -19.83 -20.24
CA ILE A 340 -33.57 -18.42 -19.95
C ILE A 340 -32.12 -18.25 -19.56
N THR A 341 -31.44 -17.29 -20.17
CA THR A 341 -30.04 -16.95 -19.91
C THR A 341 -29.91 -15.54 -19.32
N GLY A 342 -28.73 -15.15 -18.88
CA GLY A 342 -28.49 -13.82 -18.34
C GLY A 342 -28.97 -13.64 -16.89
N LEU A 343 -29.21 -14.75 -16.17
CA LEU A 343 -29.70 -14.71 -14.81
C LEU A 343 -28.56 -14.49 -13.82
N ALA A 344 -28.86 -13.76 -12.73
CA ALA A 344 -27.97 -13.64 -11.58
C ALA A 344 -28.07 -14.90 -10.68
N VAL A 345 -27.08 -15.10 -9.82
CA VAL A 345 -27.18 -16.08 -8.71
C VAL A 345 -28.34 -15.74 -7.78
N GLY A 346 -28.92 -16.75 -7.17
CA GLY A 346 -30.00 -16.60 -6.20
C GLY A 346 -31.08 -17.66 -6.35
N ASP A 347 -32.13 -17.51 -5.54
CA ASP A 347 -33.27 -18.41 -5.50
C ASP A 347 -34.35 -17.92 -6.46
N TYR A 348 -34.81 -18.83 -7.33
CA TYR A 348 -35.86 -18.61 -8.30
C TYR A 348 -37.01 -19.56 -8.05
N THR A 349 -38.22 -19.09 -8.27
CA THR A 349 -39.43 -19.92 -8.26
C THR A 349 -40.11 -19.81 -9.62
N VAL A 350 -40.30 -20.93 -10.28
CA VAL A 350 -41.13 -21.03 -11.50
C VAL A 350 -42.54 -21.37 -11.09
N VAL A 351 -43.48 -20.51 -11.41
CA VAL A 351 -44.91 -20.66 -11.02
C VAL A 351 -45.76 -20.77 -12.28
N GLU A 352 -46.49 -21.91 -12.44
CA GLU A 352 -47.46 -22.08 -13.51
C GLU A 352 -48.74 -21.29 -13.19
N ASP A 353 -49.27 -20.57 -14.18
CA ASP A 353 -50.61 -20.02 -14.14
C ASP A 353 -51.64 -21.16 -14.35
N THR A 354 -52.04 -21.79 -13.25
CA THR A 354 -52.97 -22.91 -13.31
C THR A 354 -54.39 -22.49 -13.75
N ALA A 355 -54.75 -21.23 -13.68
CA ALA A 355 -56.01 -20.72 -14.18
C ALA A 355 -56.08 -20.75 -15.70
N TRP A 356 -54.96 -20.63 -16.40
CA TRP A 356 -54.85 -20.77 -17.84
C TRP A 356 -55.09 -22.21 -18.32
N SER A 357 -54.72 -23.21 -17.54
CA SER A 357 -54.75 -24.64 -17.85
C SER A 357 -55.78 -25.43 -17.03
N TRP A 358 -56.97 -24.90 -16.86
CA TRP A 358 -58.00 -25.37 -15.94
C TRP A 358 -58.42 -26.86 -16.10
N SER A 359 -58.20 -27.47 -17.28
CA SER A 359 -58.44 -28.90 -17.47
C SER A 359 -57.29 -29.80 -17.04
N TYR A 360 -56.28 -29.23 -16.43
CA TYR A 360 -55.08 -29.93 -16.04
C TYR A 360 -54.75 -29.66 -14.56
N THR A 361 -54.29 -30.68 -13.87
CA THR A 361 -53.81 -30.56 -12.51
C THR A 361 -52.28 -30.61 -12.53
N ALA A 362 -51.61 -29.53 -12.09
CA ALA A 362 -50.18 -29.45 -11.96
C ALA A 362 -49.66 -30.24 -10.77
N ASP A 363 -48.52 -30.91 -10.94
CA ASP A 363 -47.77 -31.43 -9.80
C ASP A 363 -47.16 -30.24 -8.96
N LYS A 364 -46.76 -30.53 -7.75
CA LYS A 364 -46.12 -29.56 -6.84
C LYS A 364 -46.84 -28.20 -6.74
N ASP A 365 -48.16 -28.22 -6.84
CA ASP A 365 -49.03 -27.03 -6.85
C ASP A 365 -48.63 -26.01 -7.95
N GLY A 366 -48.07 -26.49 -9.05
CA GLY A 366 -47.60 -25.65 -10.18
C GLY A 366 -46.37 -24.86 -9.89
N LYS A 367 -45.51 -25.24 -8.93
CA LYS A 367 -44.33 -24.54 -8.52
C LYS A 367 -43.07 -25.40 -8.61
N ALA A 368 -41.96 -24.78 -8.98
CA ALA A 368 -40.65 -25.40 -8.90
C ALA A 368 -39.62 -24.36 -8.46
N ASP A 369 -38.97 -24.64 -7.32
CA ASP A 369 -37.89 -23.79 -6.78
C ASP A 369 -36.53 -24.25 -7.31
N VAL A 370 -35.69 -23.28 -7.67
CA VAL A 370 -34.34 -23.51 -8.24
C VAL A 370 -33.39 -22.51 -7.66
N THR A 371 -32.30 -22.99 -7.04
CA THR A 371 -31.18 -22.14 -6.61
C THR A 371 -30.09 -22.14 -7.68
N LEU A 372 -29.78 -20.96 -8.20
CA LEU A 372 -28.64 -20.73 -9.10
C LEU A 372 -27.47 -20.18 -8.30
N SER A 373 -26.28 -20.76 -8.52
CA SER A 373 -25.08 -20.37 -7.81
C SER A 373 -23.85 -20.54 -8.71
N SER A 374 -22.69 -20.07 -8.26
CA SER A 374 -21.41 -20.30 -8.95
C SER A 374 -21.06 -21.77 -9.13
N THR A 375 -21.56 -22.65 -8.27
CA THR A 375 -21.37 -24.11 -8.36
C THR A 375 -22.46 -24.81 -9.15
N THR A 376 -23.65 -24.21 -9.25
CA THR A 376 -24.79 -24.71 -10.02
C THR A 376 -25.35 -23.60 -10.91
N PRO A 377 -24.60 -23.17 -11.95
CA PRO A 377 -24.99 -22.03 -12.77
C PRO A 377 -26.15 -22.35 -13.74
N ASN A 378 -26.42 -23.61 -13.98
CA ASN A 378 -27.47 -24.08 -14.90
C ASN A 378 -28.53 -24.83 -14.08
N GLY A 379 -29.69 -24.19 -13.91
CA GLY A 379 -30.80 -24.77 -13.18
C GLY A 379 -31.85 -25.42 -14.11
N GLU A 380 -32.64 -26.31 -13.56
CA GLU A 380 -33.74 -26.96 -14.24
C GLU A 380 -35.02 -26.92 -13.40
N ALA A 381 -36.13 -26.57 -14.04
CA ALA A 381 -37.46 -26.57 -13.46
C ALA A 381 -38.41 -27.36 -14.34
N GLY A 382 -38.87 -28.48 -13.86
CA GLY A 382 -39.86 -29.31 -14.55
C GLY A 382 -41.23 -29.32 -13.81
N ILE A 383 -42.28 -29.03 -14.54
CA ILE A 383 -43.66 -29.12 -14.04
C ILE A 383 -44.45 -30.08 -14.94
N THR A 384 -45.11 -31.07 -14.31
CA THR A 384 -45.94 -32.07 -14.98
C THR A 384 -47.39 -31.79 -14.70
N ASN A 385 -48.23 -31.72 -15.74
CA ASN A 385 -49.65 -31.61 -15.56
C ASN A 385 -50.33 -32.95 -16.00
N THR A 386 -51.29 -33.35 -15.21
CA THR A 386 -52.16 -34.48 -15.55
C THR A 386 -53.49 -33.96 -16.10
N TYR A 387 -53.81 -34.38 -17.30
CA TYR A 387 -55.12 -34.06 -17.88
C TYR A 387 -56.24 -34.66 -17.05
N VAL A 388 -57.21 -33.85 -16.71
CA VAL A 388 -58.43 -34.30 -16.01
C VAL A 388 -59.58 -34.33 -16.99
N LYS A 389 -60.00 -35.56 -17.31
CA LYS A 389 -61.14 -35.74 -18.18
C LYS A 389 -62.43 -35.31 -17.44
N HIS A 390 -63.07 -34.27 -17.98
CA HIS A 390 -64.35 -33.80 -17.46
C HIS A 390 -65.46 -34.44 -18.33
N ASP A 391 -66.12 -35.48 -17.77
CA ASP A 391 -67.31 -36.05 -18.37
C ASP A 391 -68.52 -35.17 -18.01
N TRP A 392 -68.68 -34.07 -18.78
CA TRP A 392 -69.77 -33.14 -18.57
C TRP A 392 -71.15 -33.73 -18.77
N LEU A 393 -71.27 -34.94 -19.33
CA LEU A 393 -72.50 -35.66 -19.52
C LEU A 393 -72.89 -36.60 -18.36
N THR A 394 -71.97 -36.87 -17.43
CA THR A 394 -72.22 -37.80 -16.30
C THR A 394 -72.47 -37.11 -14.95
N SER A 395 -72.25 -35.82 -14.85
CA SER A 395 -72.54 -35.06 -13.65
C SER A 395 -73.00 -33.64 -14.00
N ILE A 396 -74.25 -33.36 -13.79
CA ILE A 396 -74.82 -32.01 -13.99
C ILE A 396 -74.17 -30.96 -13.02
N VAL A 397 -73.44 -31.45 -12.01
CA VAL A 397 -72.81 -30.60 -10.99
C VAL A 397 -71.43 -30.09 -11.45
N ASP A 398 -70.82 -30.73 -12.47
CA ASP A 398 -69.44 -30.41 -12.92
C ASP A 398 -69.32 -29.47 -14.12
N VAL A 399 -70.42 -28.97 -14.63
CA VAL A 399 -70.42 -27.92 -15.66
C VAL A 399 -70.26 -26.56 -15.00
N ILE A 400 -69.15 -26.38 -14.32
CA ILE A 400 -68.74 -25.08 -13.86
C ILE A 400 -67.81 -24.50 -14.92
N ASN A 401 -68.35 -23.64 -15.76
CA ASN A 401 -67.54 -22.73 -16.56
C ASN A 401 -66.89 -21.75 -15.59
N LYS A 402 -65.71 -22.07 -15.14
CA LYS A 402 -64.89 -21.13 -14.40
C LYS A 402 -64.40 -20.02 -15.35
N TRP A 403 -65.26 -19.04 -15.56
CA TRP A 403 -64.88 -17.80 -16.20
C TRP A 403 -64.38 -16.89 -15.11
N THR A 404 -63.11 -16.67 -15.04
CA THR A 404 -62.53 -15.57 -14.31
C THR A 404 -62.19 -14.45 -15.32
N ALA A 405 -63.19 -13.71 -15.73
CA ALA A 405 -62.96 -12.38 -16.24
C ALA A 405 -62.66 -11.49 -15.02
N LYS A 406 -61.77 -10.54 -15.18
CA LYS A 406 -61.36 -9.51 -14.20
C LYS A 406 -62.53 -8.68 -13.62
N ASP A 407 -63.74 -8.90 -14.13
CA ASP A 407 -64.93 -8.15 -13.79
C ASP A 407 -65.99 -8.98 -13.11
N ASN A 408 -65.69 -9.47 -11.92
CA ASN A 408 -66.68 -9.97 -10.96
C ASN A 408 -67.89 -10.72 -11.55
N ILE A 409 -67.68 -11.73 -12.39
CA ILE A 409 -68.72 -12.67 -12.71
C ILE A 409 -68.81 -13.65 -11.54
N ASP A 410 -69.91 -13.55 -10.81
CA ASP A 410 -70.24 -14.44 -9.72
C ASP A 410 -70.14 -15.91 -10.20
N ASN A 411 -69.22 -16.61 -9.58
CA ASN A 411 -68.92 -18.01 -9.89
C ASN A 411 -69.84 -18.97 -9.19
N THR A 412 -71.04 -18.54 -8.86
CA THR A 412 -72.06 -19.33 -8.15
C THR A 412 -72.92 -20.23 -9.05
N GLY A 413 -72.29 -20.74 -10.15
CA GLY A 413 -72.84 -21.89 -10.87
C GLY A 413 -74.23 -21.65 -11.53
N HIS A 414 -74.44 -20.46 -12.10
CA HIS A 414 -75.63 -20.24 -12.89
C HIS A 414 -75.55 -21.04 -14.20
N VAL A 415 -76.34 -22.08 -14.29
CA VAL A 415 -76.52 -22.83 -15.50
C VAL A 415 -77.41 -22.06 -16.46
N PRO A 416 -76.94 -21.58 -17.63
CA PRO A 416 -77.81 -20.94 -18.61
C PRO A 416 -78.87 -21.99 -19.08
N GLY A 417 -80.09 -21.78 -18.71
CA GLY A 417 -81.19 -22.63 -19.19
C GLY A 417 -82.06 -23.29 -18.12
N SER A 418 -81.73 -23.21 -16.82
CA SER A 418 -82.69 -23.55 -15.80
C SER A 418 -83.72 -22.39 -15.60
N GLY A 419 -84.55 -22.19 -16.57
CA GLY A 419 -85.70 -21.34 -16.39
C GLY A 419 -86.58 -22.00 -15.32
N THR A 420 -86.70 -21.31 -14.20
CA THR A 420 -87.81 -21.57 -13.28
C THR A 420 -89.07 -21.04 -13.91
N ASN A 421 -90.00 -21.90 -14.24
CA ASN A 421 -91.41 -21.55 -14.34
C ASN A 421 -91.91 -21.27 -12.94
#